data_d4c94295830fc0cb506d80c8e9425bd8
#
_entry.id   d4c94295830fc0cb506d80c8e9425bd8
#
_cell.length_a   1.000
_cell.length_b   1.000
_cell.length_c   1.000
_cell.angle_alpha   90.00
_cell.angle_beta   90.00
_cell.angle_gamma   90.00
#
_symmetry.space_group_name_H-M   'P 1'
#
loop_
_entity.id
_entity.type
_entity.pdbx_description
1 polymer ?
#
loop_
_entity_poly.entity_id
_entity_poly.type
_entity_poly.pdbx_seq_one_letter_code
_entity_poly.pdbx_strand_id
1 'polypeptide(L)'
;NPMNGYGGFFGYGSQGNNGSQGMTGVGTGIIMSKDGYIVTNAHVIYDDEYGYGEASSVQIQMSDEETTYDARIVAYDKEADIAVLKIDADNLTPAEFGDSSSCEVGEMVVAIGNPLGLQFQNTVTCGIISALDRKVTINDNTMTLIQTDTAINNGNSGGPLINSSGQVIGINSAKMS
;
A
#
# COMPACT_ATOMS: atom_id res chain seq x y z
N ASN A 1 3.25 5.49 20.65
CA ASN A 1 4.04 4.58 19.81
C ASN A 1 3.91 5.09 18.38
N PRO A 2 4.98 5.61 17.73
CA PRO A 2 4.87 6.25 16.41
C PRO A 2 4.50 5.30 15.25
N MET A 3 4.34 4.01 15.50
CA MET A 3 4.04 3.02 14.45
C MET A 3 2.55 2.78 14.16
N ASN A 4 1.62 3.41 14.88
CA ASN A 4 0.18 3.17 14.70
C ASN A 4 -0.42 3.71 13.38
N GLY A 5 0.33 4.49 12.59
CA GLY A 5 -0.13 5.03 11.30
C GLY A 5 0.17 4.14 10.09
N TYR A 6 0.92 3.06 10.29
CA TYR A 6 1.46 2.25 9.21
C TYR A 6 0.86 0.85 9.23
N GLY A 7 0.18 0.50 8.18
CA GLY A 7 -0.27 -0.86 7.91
C GLY A 7 -1.76 -1.11 8.18
N GLY A 8 -2.49 -1.25 7.08
CA GLY A 8 -3.83 -1.82 7.01
C GLY A 8 -3.80 -3.01 6.05
N PHE A 9 -4.59 -4.03 6.34
CA PHE A 9 -4.79 -5.18 5.49
C PHE A 9 -6.00 -4.96 4.59
N PHE A 10 -5.91 -5.33 3.32
CA PHE A 10 -7.02 -5.29 2.39
C PHE A 10 -7.40 -6.71 1.98
N GLY A 11 -8.66 -7.08 2.18
CA GLY A 11 -9.25 -8.28 1.62
C GLY A 11 -10.17 -7.91 0.46
N TYR A 12 -9.90 -8.43 -0.73
CA TYR A 12 -10.76 -8.35 -1.88
C TYR A 12 -11.67 -9.57 -1.91
N GLY A 13 -12.98 -9.38 -1.70
CA GLY A 13 -13.96 -10.46 -1.75
C GLY A 13 -15.06 -10.17 -2.76
N SER A 14 -15.23 -11.01 -3.79
CA SER A 14 -16.42 -11.01 -4.63
C SER A 14 -17.42 -12.01 -4.05
N GLN A 15 -18.51 -11.52 -3.45
CA GLN A 15 -19.64 -12.36 -3.03
C GLN A 15 -20.67 -12.44 -4.18
N GLY A 16 -20.33 -13.24 -5.19
CA GLY A 16 -21.27 -13.61 -6.26
C GLY A 16 -22.03 -14.88 -5.86
N ASN A 17 -23.35 -14.76 -5.73
CA ASN A 17 -24.26 -15.91 -5.53
C ASN A 17 -24.41 -16.65 -6.87
N ASN A 18 -23.45 -17.45 -7.26
CA ASN A 18 -23.49 -18.52 -8.26
C ASN A 18 -22.04 -18.95 -8.59
N GLY A 19 -21.46 -19.89 -7.85
CA GLY A 19 -20.37 -20.75 -8.33
C GLY A 19 -19.08 -20.09 -8.86
N SER A 20 -18.94 -18.78 -8.88
CA SER A 20 -17.73 -18.07 -9.26
C SER A 20 -16.83 -17.96 -8.03
N GLN A 21 -15.67 -18.59 -8.07
CA GLN A 21 -14.61 -18.37 -7.08
C GLN A 21 -14.16 -16.92 -7.24
N GLY A 22 -14.52 -16.06 -6.30
CA GLY A 22 -14.01 -14.70 -6.22
C GLY A 22 -12.51 -14.72 -5.92
N MET A 23 -11.74 -13.84 -6.55
CA MET A 23 -10.34 -13.63 -6.24
C MET A 23 -10.22 -12.73 -5.01
N THR A 24 -9.34 -13.08 -4.09
CA THR A 24 -9.02 -12.24 -2.92
C THR A 24 -7.61 -11.69 -3.09
N GLY A 25 -7.48 -10.37 -3.13
CA GLY A 25 -6.21 -9.66 -3.12
C GLY A 25 -5.83 -9.23 -1.70
N VAL A 26 -4.55 -9.09 -1.46
CA VAL A 26 -3.96 -8.65 -0.19
C VAL A 26 -2.96 -7.54 -0.46
N GLY A 27 -2.98 -6.51 0.38
CA GLY A 27 -2.04 -5.40 0.31
C GLY A 27 -1.95 -4.66 1.64
N THR A 28 -1.27 -3.53 1.60
CA THR A 28 -1.08 -2.64 2.75
C THR A 28 -1.60 -1.25 2.39
N GLY A 29 -1.88 -0.42 3.38
CA GLY A 29 -2.24 0.98 3.19
C GLY A 29 -1.64 1.88 4.26
N ILE A 30 -1.68 3.18 4.00
CA ILE A 30 -1.12 4.22 4.84
C ILE A 30 -2.24 5.16 5.27
N ILE A 31 -2.43 5.33 6.57
CA ILE A 31 -3.41 6.27 7.10
C ILE A 31 -2.94 7.70 6.81
N MET A 32 -3.73 8.45 6.06
CA MET A 32 -3.43 9.83 5.67
C MET A 32 -4.06 10.88 6.60
N SER A 33 -5.19 10.54 7.22
CA SER A 33 -5.94 11.51 8.02
C SER A 33 -6.59 10.87 9.25
N LYS A 34 -6.90 11.71 10.24
CA LYS A 34 -7.53 11.28 11.49
C LYS A 34 -8.95 10.76 11.31
N ASP A 35 -9.61 11.18 10.24
CA ASP A 35 -10.99 10.81 9.89
C ASP A 35 -11.09 9.60 8.94
N GLY A 36 -9.96 8.92 8.62
CA GLY A 36 -9.99 7.63 7.97
C GLY A 36 -9.72 7.59 6.47
N TYR A 37 -9.07 8.61 5.88
CA TYR A 37 -8.52 8.48 4.54
C TYR A 37 -7.25 7.63 4.57
N ILE A 38 -7.15 6.70 3.61
CA ILE A 38 -6.04 5.75 3.49
C ILE A 38 -5.58 5.72 2.04
N VAL A 39 -4.28 5.77 1.81
CA VAL A 39 -3.68 5.58 0.49
C VAL A 39 -3.11 4.18 0.36
N THR A 40 -3.23 3.59 -0.83
CA THR A 40 -2.66 2.30 -1.22
C THR A 40 -2.36 2.29 -2.72
N ASN A 41 -1.92 1.17 -3.28
CA ASN A 41 -1.79 1.03 -4.74
C ASN A 41 -3.15 0.72 -5.41
N ALA A 42 -3.31 1.19 -6.66
CA ALA A 42 -4.50 0.90 -7.44
C ALA A 42 -4.63 -0.60 -7.75
N HIS A 43 -3.52 -1.30 -8.05
CA HIS A 43 -3.54 -2.73 -8.33
C HIS A 43 -3.97 -3.61 -7.13
N VAL A 44 -3.98 -3.06 -5.90
CA VAL A 44 -4.49 -3.77 -4.71
C VAL A 44 -6.00 -3.86 -4.73
N ILE A 45 -6.69 -2.88 -5.37
CA ILE A 45 -8.16 -2.78 -5.39
C ILE A 45 -8.75 -2.89 -6.80
N TYR A 46 -7.91 -3.02 -7.79
CA TYR A 46 -8.32 -3.13 -9.19
C TYR A 46 -7.45 -4.14 -9.94
N ASP A 47 -8.08 -5.13 -10.55
CA ASP A 47 -7.39 -6.15 -11.35
C ASP A 47 -7.59 -5.90 -12.84
N ASP A 48 -6.47 -5.66 -13.55
CA ASP A 48 -6.42 -5.59 -15.01
C ASP A 48 -5.94 -6.91 -15.65
N GLU A 49 -5.25 -7.75 -14.87
CA GLU A 49 -4.55 -8.92 -15.42
C GLU A 49 -5.51 -10.06 -15.78
N TYR A 50 -6.46 -10.34 -14.88
CA TYR A 50 -7.44 -11.41 -15.04
C TYR A 50 -8.83 -10.89 -15.44
N GLY A 51 -8.99 -9.56 -15.54
CA GLY A 51 -10.21 -8.91 -15.99
C GLY A 51 -11.34 -8.86 -14.94
N TYR A 52 -11.01 -9.00 -13.65
CA TYR A 52 -12.01 -8.88 -12.57
C TYR A 52 -12.45 -7.43 -12.33
N GLY A 53 -11.61 -6.44 -12.72
CA GLY A 53 -11.91 -5.02 -12.55
C GLY A 53 -11.81 -4.53 -11.11
N GLU A 54 -12.68 -3.58 -10.74
CA GLU A 54 -12.70 -2.97 -9.41
C GLU A 54 -13.22 -3.93 -8.34
N ALA A 55 -12.60 -3.88 -7.17
CA ALA A 55 -13.00 -4.62 -5.98
C ALA A 55 -14.47 -4.39 -5.61
N SER A 56 -15.24 -5.45 -5.47
CA SER A 56 -16.64 -5.37 -5.03
C SER A 56 -16.78 -5.03 -3.54
N SER A 57 -15.77 -5.31 -2.75
CA SER A 57 -15.67 -4.95 -1.33
C SER A 57 -14.21 -4.83 -0.92
N VAL A 58 -13.93 -3.92 0.01
CA VAL A 58 -12.60 -3.73 0.59
C VAL A 58 -12.75 -3.72 2.10
N GLN A 59 -11.94 -4.53 2.79
CA GLN A 59 -11.86 -4.53 4.24
C GLN A 59 -10.46 -4.15 4.68
N ILE A 60 -10.36 -3.34 5.72
CA ILE A 60 -9.11 -2.89 6.31
C ILE A 60 -9.02 -3.43 7.72
N GLN A 61 -7.99 -4.24 7.95
CA GLN A 61 -7.61 -4.63 9.29
C GLN A 61 -6.52 -3.70 9.80
N MET A 62 -6.72 -3.17 11.01
CA MET A 62 -5.75 -2.26 11.62
C MET A 62 -4.54 -3.03 12.16
N SER A 63 -3.48 -2.31 12.49
CA SER A 63 -2.22 -2.89 13.01
C SER A 63 -2.35 -3.53 14.40
N ASP A 64 -3.47 -3.32 15.10
CA ASP A 64 -3.80 -4.01 16.35
C ASP A 64 -4.30 -5.44 16.14
N GLU A 65 -4.51 -5.86 14.87
CA GLU A 65 -4.98 -7.18 14.44
C GLU A 65 -6.43 -7.54 14.87
N GLU A 66 -7.07 -6.69 15.65
CA GLU A 66 -8.42 -6.91 16.19
C GLU A 66 -9.47 -6.07 15.48
N THR A 67 -9.11 -4.83 15.12
CA THR A 67 -10.05 -3.86 14.56
C THR A 67 -10.12 -3.97 13.04
N THR A 68 -11.32 -4.18 12.50
CA THR A 68 -11.58 -4.26 11.06
C THR A 68 -12.65 -3.25 10.65
N TYR A 69 -12.46 -2.58 9.52
CA TYR A 69 -13.40 -1.64 8.93
C TYR A 69 -13.74 -2.04 7.50
N ASP A 70 -15.00 -1.87 7.12
CA ASP A 70 -15.37 -1.82 5.71
C ASP A 70 -14.90 -0.49 5.12
N ALA A 71 -14.27 -0.53 3.96
CA ALA A 71 -13.77 0.64 3.27
C ALA A 71 -14.51 0.88 1.97
N ARG A 72 -14.74 2.15 1.65
CA ARG A 72 -15.19 2.56 0.33
C ARG A 72 -14.02 3.09 -0.49
N ILE A 73 -14.02 2.78 -1.78
CA ILE A 73 -13.09 3.34 -2.75
C ILE A 73 -13.53 4.78 -3.02
N VAL A 74 -12.65 5.75 -2.81
CA VAL A 74 -12.90 7.17 -3.07
C VAL A 74 -12.54 7.52 -4.50
N ALA A 75 -11.32 7.15 -4.90
CA ALA A 75 -10.78 7.35 -6.24
C ALA A 75 -9.53 6.47 -6.42
N TYR A 76 -9.15 6.23 -7.66
CA TYR A 76 -7.87 5.62 -7.99
C TYR A 76 -7.37 6.11 -9.36
N ASP A 77 -6.05 6.05 -9.53
CA ASP A 77 -5.34 6.30 -10.77
C ASP A 77 -4.49 5.08 -11.10
N LYS A 78 -4.81 4.41 -12.22
CA LYS A 78 -4.10 3.20 -12.65
C LYS A 78 -2.74 3.51 -13.27
N GLU A 79 -2.57 4.70 -13.83
CA GLU A 79 -1.29 5.13 -14.40
C GLU A 79 -0.28 5.44 -13.30
N ALA A 80 -0.71 6.12 -12.24
CA ALA A 80 0.11 6.38 -11.06
C ALA A 80 0.19 5.19 -10.10
N ASP A 81 -0.62 4.15 -10.28
CA ASP A 81 -0.80 3.01 -9.39
C ASP A 81 -1.13 3.44 -7.94
N ILE A 82 -2.03 4.41 -7.79
CA ILE A 82 -2.45 4.95 -6.48
C ILE A 82 -3.96 4.84 -6.33
N ALA A 83 -4.41 4.48 -5.14
CA ALA A 83 -5.81 4.50 -4.74
C ALA A 83 -6.01 5.16 -3.39
N VAL A 84 -7.16 5.79 -3.21
CA VAL A 84 -7.60 6.39 -1.94
C VAL A 84 -8.86 5.69 -1.47
N LEU A 85 -8.80 5.23 -0.23
CA LEU A 85 -9.89 4.56 0.47
C LEU A 85 -10.37 5.42 1.63
N LYS A 86 -11.60 5.16 2.09
CA LYS A 86 -12.18 5.83 3.26
C LYS A 86 -12.86 4.80 4.15
N ILE A 87 -12.50 4.83 5.43
CA ILE A 87 -13.17 4.07 6.49
C ILE A 87 -13.91 5.02 7.42
N ASP A 88 -14.94 4.53 8.08
CA ASP A 88 -15.67 5.28 9.11
C ASP A 88 -14.99 5.06 10.46
N ALA A 89 -13.93 5.83 10.69
CA ALA A 89 -13.15 5.84 11.92
C ALA A 89 -12.72 7.26 12.26
N ASP A 90 -12.66 7.56 13.55
CA ASP A 90 -12.23 8.84 14.10
C ASP A 90 -10.95 8.66 14.93
N ASN A 91 -10.22 9.74 15.09
CA ASN A 91 -9.04 9.83 15.97
C ASN A 91 -7.89 8.87 15.59
N LEU A 92 -7.79 8.49 14.32
CA LEU A 92 -6.66 7.74 13.82
C LEU A 92 -5.36 8.57 13.92
N THR A 93 -4.23 7.87 13.92
CA THR A 93 -2.91 8.51 13.87
C THR A 93 -2.41 8.50 12.41
N PRO A 94 -2.41 9.63 11.69
CA PRO A 94 -1.89 9.69 10.34
C PRO A 94 -0.37 9.50 10.32
N ALA A 95 0.12 8.92 9.22
CA ALA A 95 1.53 8.92 8.90
C ALA A 95 2.01 10.35 8.60
N GLU A 96 3.27 10.63 8.92
CA GLU A 96 3.93 11.86 8.49
C GLU A 96 4.53 11.63 7.10
N PHE A 97 4.24 12.53 6.16
CA PHE A 97 4.79 12.48 4.80
C PHE A 97 5.99 13.41 4.68
N GLY A 98 7.09 12.89 4.10
CA GLY A 98 8.29 13.63 3.80
C GLY A 98 8.35 14.11 2.34
N ASP A 99 9.42 14.82 2.01
CA ASP A 99 9.70 15.28 0.67
C ASP A 99 10.66 14.31 -0.03
N SER A 100 10.13 13.49 -0.95
CA SER A 100 10.94 12.53 -1.70
C SER A 100 11.97 13.19 -2.64
N SER A 101 11.79 14.46 -3.00
CA SER A 101 12.75 15.20 -3.84
C SER A 101 14.03 15.56 -3.09
N SER A 102 14.02 15.51 -1.76
CA SER A 102 15.19 15.77 -0.90
C SER A 102 16.02 14.52 -0.58
N CYS A 103 15.54 13.35 -1.01
CA CYS A 103 16.23 12.09 -0.73
C CYS A 103 17.53 11.94 -1.51
N GLU A 104 18.50 11.22 -0.93
CA GLU A 104 19.79 10.93 -1.53
C GLU A 104 20.01 9.41 -1.67
N VAL A 105 20.75 9.01 -2.69
CA VAL A 105 21.18 7.61 -2.87
C VAL A 105 22.08 7.20 -1.71
N GLY A 106 21.82 6.03 -1.12
CA GLY A 106 22.53 5.51 0.04
C GLY A 106 21.83 5.81 1.37
N GLU A 107 20.77 6.64 1.40
CA GLU A 107 19.96 6.83 2.61
C GLU A 107 19.27 5.55 3.03
N MET A 108 19.28 5.29 4.35
CA MET A 108 18.59 4.14 4.93
C MET A 108 17.08 4.34 4.85
N VAL A 109 16.38 3.30 4.41
CA VAL A 109 14.92 3.26 4.33
C VAL A 109 14.35 1.99 4.90
N VAL A 110 13.10 2.07 5.32
CA VAL A 110 12.34 0.96 5.89
C VAL A 110 11.05 0.82 5.10
N ALA A 111 10.73 -0.41 4.68
CA ALA A 111 9.42 -0.75 4.15
C ALA A 111 8.61 -1.51 5.20
N ILE A 112 7.32 -1.17 5.32
CA ILE A 112 6.37 -1.86 6.21
C ILE A 112 5.24 -2.41 5.36
N GLY A 113 4.82 -3.64 5.69
CA GLY A 113 3.71 -4.27 5.00
C GLY A 113 3.34 -5.62 5.58
N ASN A 114 2.42 -6.32 4.89
CA ASN A 114 1.89 -7.61 5.29
C ASN A 114 2.20 -8.68 4.24
N PRO A 115 3.48 -9.06 4.05
CA PRO A 115 3.84 -10.10 3.09
C PRO A 115 3.18 -11.41 3.47
N LEU A 116 2.59 -12.12 2.49
CA LEU A 116 1.99 -13.44 2.64
C LEU A 116 0.70 -13.48 3.51
N GLY A 117 0.02 -12.35 3.73
CA GLY A 117 -1.28 -12.29 4.41
C GLY A 117 -1.19 -12.10 5.93
N LEU A 118 -2.31 -12.38 6.63
CA LEU A 118 -2.50 -12.08 8.06
C LEU A 118 -1.46 -12.68 9.02
N GLN A 119 -0.77 -13.75 8.62
CA GLN A 119 0.20 -14.42 9.49
C GLN A 119 1.53 -13.67 9.65
N PHE A 120 1.80 -12.69 8.77
CA PHE A 120 3.04 -11.92 8.76
C PHE A 120 2.76 -10.40 8.76
N GLN A 121 1.71 -10.01 9.47
CA GLN A 121 1.35 -8.60 9.62
C GLN A 121 2.50 -7.79 10.23
N ASN A 122 2.55 -6.50 9.85
CA ASN A 122 3.53 -5.56 10.38
C ASN A 122 5.00 -5.99 10.14
N THR A 123 5.26 -6.76 9.06
CA THR A 123 6.63 -7.09 8.68
C THR A 123 7.38 -5.82 8.28
N VAL A 124 8.56 -5.69 8.84
CA VAL A 124 9.47 -4.57 8.60
C VAL A 124 10.71 -5.09 7.88
N THR A 125 11.01 -4.51 6.72
CA THR A 125 12.25 -4.75 6.00
C THR A 125 13.05 -3.45 5.89
N CYS A 126 14.37 -3.52 5.82
CA CYS A 126 15.22 -2.34 5.70
C CYS A 126 16.24 -2.50 4.57
N GLY A 127 16.65 -1.39 4.04
CA GLY A 127 17.63 -1.28 2.98
C GLY A 127 18.03 0.18 2.79
N ILE A 128 18.44 0.53 1.58
CA ILE A 128 18.83 1.88 1.20
C ILE A 128 18.10 2.33 -0.07
N ILE A 129 18.13 3.62 -0.35
CA ILE A 129 17.79 4.16 -1.65
C ILE A 129 18.94 3.79 -2.61
N SER A 130 18.65 2.92 -3.56
CA SER A 130 19.64 2.43 -4.55
C SER A 130 19.75 3.36 -5.74
N ALA A 131 18.64 4.04 -6.11
CA ALA A 131 18.63 5.07 -7.15
C ALA A 131 17.37 5.94 -7.03
N LEU A 132 17.45 7.14 -7.59
CA LEU A 132 16.35 8.09 -7.74
C LEU A 132 16.02 8.26 -9.23
N ASP A 133 14.83 8.79 -9.51
CA ASP A 133 14.37 9.16 -10.86
C ASP A 133 14.44 8.02 -11.88
N ARG A 134 14.27 6.77 -11.43
CA ARG A 134 14.24 5.62 -12.32
C ARG A 134 12.96 5.61 -13.16
N LYS A 135 13.13 5.79 -14.46
CA LYS A 135 12.03 5.64 -15.43
C LYS A 135 11.81 4.16 -15.71
N VAL A 136 10.65 3.66 -15.35
CA VAL A 136 10.24 2.27 -15.58
C VAL A 136 8.98 2.28 -16.42
N THR A 137 8.97 1.53 -17.52
CA THR A 137 7.78 1.40 -18.39
C THR A 137 7.17 0.01 -18.20
N ILE A 138 5.90 -0.02 -17.79
CA ILE A 138 5.11 -1.23 -17.60
C ILE A 138 3.79 -1.06 -18.35
N ASN A 139 3.47 -1.98 -19.26
CA ASN A 139 2.24 -1.94 -20.06
C ASN A 139 2.01 -0.56 -20.72
N ASP A 140 3.03 -0.03 -21.41
CA ASP A 140 3.05 1.28 -22.07
C ASP A 140 2.92 2.50 -21.15
N ASN A 141 2.86 2.31 -19.82
CA ASN A 141 2.88 3.38 -18.84
C ASN A 141 4.29 3.59 -18.28
N THR A 142 4.80 4.83 -18.34
CA THR A 142 6.14 5.19 -17.82
C THR A 142 6.00 5.97 -16.53
N MET A 143 6.55 5.40 -15.45
CA MET A 143 6.60 6.03 -14.13
C MET A 143 8.02 6.38 -13.75
N THR A 144 8.17 7.43 -12.93
CA THR A 144 9.44 7.81 -12.31
C THR A 144 9.42 7.37 -10.85
N LEU A 145 10.37 6.50 -10.47
CA LEU A 145 10.34 5.76 -9.22
C LEU A 145 11.63 5.93 -8.41
N ILE A 146 11.49 5.78 -7.09
CA ILE A 146 12.60 5.51 -6.17
C ILE A 146 12.91 4.02 -6.24
N GLN A 147 14.16 3.66 -6.45
CA GLN A 147 14.64 2.28 -6.36
C GLN A 147 15.26 2.04 -4.98
N THR A 148 14.90 0.92 -4.36
CA THR A 148 15.47 0.46 -3.09
C THR A 148 15.90 -1.01 -3.19
N ASP A 149 16.83 -1.44 -2.37
CA ASP A 149 17.19 -2.84 -2.16
C ASP A 149 16.44 -3.46 -0.96
N THR A 150 15.54 -2.69 -0.35
CA THR A 150 14.62 -3.18 0.66
C THR A 150 13.77 -4.31 0.08
N ALA A 151 13.63 -5.42 0.81
CA ALA A 151 12.83 -6.56 0.33
C ALA A 151 11.35 -6.17 0.19
N ILE A 152 10.89 -6.04 -1.06
CA ILE A 152 9.50 -5.79 -1.42
C ILE A 152 8.93 -7.09 -2.00
N ASN A 153 7.83 -7.56 -1.43
CA ASN A 153 7.12 -8.78 -1.80
C ASN A 153 5.62 -8.52 -1.90
N ASN A 154 4.88 -9.48 -2.45
CA ASN A 154 3.42 -9.44 -2.44
C ASN A 154 2.92 -9.25 -1.00
N GLY A 155 2.05 -8.24 -0.80
CA GLY A 155 1.56 -7.81 0.52
C GLY A 155 2.20 -6.53 1.06
N ASN A 156 3.42 -6.16 0.65
CA ASN A 156 3.98 -4.84 0.94
C ASN A 156 3.42 -3.75 0.02
N SER A 157 2.79 -4.13 -1.11
CA SER A 157 2.13 -3.19 -2.03
C SER A 157 1.15 -2.29 -1.29
N GLY A 158 1.26 -0.99 -1.53
CA GLY A 158 0.46 0.05 -0.88
C GLY A 158 0.99 0.51 0.49
N GLY A 159 1.96 -0.22 1.06
CA GLY A 159 2.60 0.16 2.31
C GLY A 159 3.66 1.26 2.13
N PRO A 160 4.11 1.87 3.24
CA PRO A 160 5.05 2.97 3.21
C PRO A 160 6.49 2.53 2.98
N LEU A 161 7.23 3.35 2.23
CA LEU A 161 8.68 3.45 2.31
C LEU A 161 9.01 4.65 3.20
N ILE A 162 9.78 4.44 4.27
CA ILE A 162 9.99 5.40 5.35
C ILE A 162 11.48 5.74 5.45
N ASN A 163 11.81 7.03 5.60
CA ASN A 163 13.17 7.50 5.84
C ASN A 163 13.58 7.38 7.32
N SER A 164 14.84 7.72 7.63
CA SER A 164 15.38 7.68 8.99
C SER A 164 14.73 8.66 9.96
N SER A 165 13.98 9.64 9.48
CA SER A 165 13.19 10.59 10.28
C SER A 165 11.78 10.07 10.60
N GLY A 166 11.40 8.88 10.11
CA GLY A 166 10.07 8.30 10.31
C GLY A 166 9.01 8.84 9.33
N GLN A 167 9.42 9.49 8.25
CA GLN A 167 8.52 10.09 7.27
C GLN A 167 8.35 9.19 6.05
N VAL A 168 7.12 9.09 5.54
CA VAL A 168 6.80 8.38 4.30
C VAL A 168 7.33 9.17 3.11
N ILE A 169 8.25 8.57 2.35
CA ILE A 169 8.83 9.14 1.13
C ILE A 169 8.40 8.41 -0.14
N GLY A 170 7.66 7.32 0.01
CA GLY A 170 7.16 6.55 -1.13
C GLY A 170 6.11 5.52 -0.72
N ILE A 171 5.45 4.95 -1.71
CA ILE A 171 4.51 3.85 -1.58
C ILE A 171 5.13 2.63 -2.27
N ASN A 172 5.25 1.53 -1.54
CA ASN A 172 5.86 0.30 -2.07
C ASN A 172 4.96 -0.34 -3.12
N SER A 173 5.53 -0.83 -4.21
CA SER A 173 4.81 -1.59 -5.23
C SER A 173 5.57 -2.86 -5.58
N ALA A 174 5.01 -4.02 -5.25
CA ALA A 174 5.56 -5.33 -5.61
C ALA A 174 5.28 -5.73 -7.08
N LYS A 175 4.43 -4.97 -7.79
CA LYS A 175 4.18 -5.18 -9.23
C LYS A 175 5.44 -4.94 -10.08
N MET A 176 6.43 -4.29 -9.50
CA MET A 176 7.66 -3.84 -10.15
C MET A 176 8.92 -4.55 -9.64
N SER A 177 8.75 -5.57 -8.83
CA SER A 177 9.87 -6.35 -8.26
C SER A 177 10.24 -7.53 -9.15
#